data_8ffa0ae2882afa838360127c57055aba
#
_entry.id   8ffa0ae2882afa838360127c57055aba
#
_cell.length_a   1.000
_cell.length_b   1.000
_cell.length_c   1.000
_cell.angle_alpha   90.00
_cell.angle_beta   90.00
_cell.angle_gamma   90.00
#
_symmetry.space_group_name_H-M   'P 1'
#
loop_
_entity.id
_entity.type
_entity.pdbx_description
1 polymer ?
#
loop_
_entity_poly.entity_id
_entity_poly.type
_entity_poly.pdbx_seq_one_letter_code
_entity_poly.pdbx_strand_id
1 'polypeptide(L)'
;FAVFPHMVAEGRRVIANVERVANLFVTKTVYATLLALSVGVLHVPFPFLPRHLTIISSLTIGIPAFFLALAPNDCRAVPGFVERVLRFAVPAGTLAAVATMSAYGLARSQANVSQAEARTTATITLFIVAMWVLAILARPTDFWRFGLETSMAGLFVLALIVPWSRHFFALDMAPRGITAGAVAIGAAAAALLELGWRASGWLRPRREPDAPSCG
;
A
#
# COMPACT_ATOMS: atom_id res chain seq x y z
N PHE A 1 4.18 42.64 -4.04
CA PHE A 1 3.58 42.00 -2.83
C PHE A 1 2.41 41.04 -3.12
N ALA A 2 1.69 41.18 -4.25
CA ALA A 2 0.54 40.31 -4.61
C ALA A 2 0.91 38.84 -4.92
N VAL A 3 2.17 38.54 -5.24
CA VAL A 3 2.66 37.19 -5.59
C VAL A 3 2.98 36.31 -4.36
N PHE A 4 3.26 36.93 -3.21
CA PHE A 4 3.67 36.21 -1.99
C PHE A 4 2.62 35.21 -1.46
N PRO A 5 1.32 35.54 -1.40
CA PRO A 5 0.30 34.59 -0.94
C PRO A 5 0.20 33.37 -1.84
N HIS A 6 0.37 33.54 -3.15
CA HIS A 6 0.32 32.45 -4.12
C HIS A 6 1.50 31.48 -3.98
N MET A 7 2.71 31.99 -3.77
CA MET A 7 3.91 31.16 -3.54
C MET A 7 3.80 30.37 -2.23
N VAL A 8 3.25 30.96 -1.18
CA VAL A 8 3.04 30.26 0.10
C VAL A 8 1.97 29.16 -0.02
N ALA A 9 0.90 29.42 -0.77
CA ALA A 9 -0.15 28.42 -1.03
C ALA A 9 0.39 27.22 -1.81
N GLU A 10 1.21 27.47 -2.87
CA GLU A 10 1.83 26.41 -3.66
C GLU A 10 2.85 25.61 -2.84
N GLY A 11 3.64 26.25 -2.00
CA GLY A 11 4.57 25.56 -1.08
C GLY A 11 3.84 24.64 -0.10
N ARG A 12 2.69 25.04 0.42
CA ARG A 12 1.85 24.20 1.31
C ARG A 12 1.29 22.98 0.59
N ARG A 13 0.80 23.16 -0.63
CA ARG A 13 0.29 22.08 -1.50
C ARG A 13 1.36 21.01 -1.71
N VAL A 14 2.58 21.43 -2.05
CA VAL A 14 3.69 20.49 -2.28
C VAL A 14 4.00 19.69 -1.03
N ILE A 15 4.09 20.32 0.15
CA ILE A 15 4.41 19.61 1.41
C ILE A 15 3.33 18.57 1.77
N ALA A 16 2.04 18.91 1.64
CA ALA A 16 0.97 17.99 1.97
C ALA A 16 0.91 16.77 1.01
N ASN A 17 1.19 16.98 -0.28
CA ASN A 17 1.27 15.89 -1.24
C ASN A 17 2.51 15.02 -1.03
N VAL A 18 3.65 15.62 -0.66
CA VAL A 18 4.87 14.88 -0.29
C VAL A 18 4.62 13.97 0.92
N GLU A 19 3.81 14.40 1.90
CA GLU A 19 3.48 13.56 3.07
C GLU A 19 2.70 12.29 2.67
N ARG A 20 1.75 12.39 1.75
CA ARG A 20 1.01 11.23 1.21
C ARG A 20 1.94 10.26 0.50
N VAL A 21 2.79 10.77 -0.37
CA VAL A 21 3.76 9.98 -1.11
C VAL A 21 4.79 9.34 -0.17
N ALA A 22 5.28 10.09 0.82
CA ALA A 22 6.21 9.58 1.83
C ALA A 22 5.61 8.41 2.62
N ASN A 23 4.33 8.48 3.02
CA ASN A 23 3.65 7.39 3.69
C ASN A 23 3.66 6.09 2.86
N LEU A 24 3.42 6.16 1.54
CA LEU A 24 3.49 4.99 0.66
C LEU A 24 4.90 4.39 0.63
N PHE A 25 5.93 5.22 0.44
CA PHE A 25 7.31 4.75 0.37
C PHE A 25 7.83 4.20 1.69
N VAL A 26 7.52 4.87 2.81
CA VAL A 26 7.95 4.41 4.15
C VAL A 26 7.23 3.11 4.52
N THR A 27 5.94 2.98 4.25
CA THR A 27 5.20 1.71 4.44
C THR A 27 5.85 0.57 3.66
N LYS A 28 6.23 0.83 2.39
CA LYS A 28 6.97 -0.15 1.58
C LYS A 28 8.30 -0.53 2.22
N THR A 29 9.06 0.44 2.69
CA THR A 29 10.36 0.18 3.34
C THR A 29 10.17 -0.67 4.59
N VAL A 30 9.18 -0.37 5.42
CA VAL A 30 8.89 -1.14 6.64
C VAL A 30 8.55 -2.59 6.31
N TYR A 31 7.56 -2.84 5.43
CA TYR A 31 7.22 -4.24 5.13
C TYR A 31 8.35 -4.99 4.42
N ALA A 32 9.10 -4.34 3.53
CA ALA A 32 10.21 -4.97 2.84
C ALA A 32 11.34 -5.37 3.81
N THR A 33 11.66 -4.49 4.77
CA THR A 33 12.65 -4.78 5.83
C THR A 33 12.19 -5.93 6.71
N LEU A 34 10.93 -5.91 7.17
CA LEU A 34 10.38 -6.96 8.02
C LEU A 34 10.31 -8.32 7.29
N LEU A 35 9.96 -8.33 6.01
CA LEU A 35 9.98 -9.54 5.19
C LEU A 35 11.39 -10.09 5.03
N ALA A 36 12.38 -9.22 4.76
CA ALA A 36 13.77 -9.63 4.66
C ALA A 36 14.30 -10.21 5.98
N LEU A 37 14.00 -9.56 7.10
CA LEU A 37 14.34 -10.06 8.44
C LEU A 37 13.66 -11.39 8.75
N SER A 38 12.36 -11.51 8.46
CA SER A 38 11.60 -12.75 8.68
C SER A 38 12.20 -13.93 7.88
N VAL A 39 12.58 -13.70 6.64
CA VAL A 39 13.25 -14.70 5.79
C VAL A 39 14.60 -15.11 6.37
N GLY A 40 15.40 -14.16 6.83
CA GLY A 40 16.70 -14.43 7.45
C GLY A 40 16.57 -15.24 8.75
N VAL A 41 15.58 -14.90 9.60
CA VAL A 41 15.34 -15.59 10.88
C VAL A 41 14.74 -16.98 10.68
N LEU A 42 13.74 -17.09 9.82
CA LEU A 42 13.01 -18.35 9.59
C LEU A 42 13.72 -19.31 8.60
N HIS A 43 14.80 -18.86 7.96
CA HIS A 43 15.56 -19.63 6.96
C HIS A 43 14.68 -20.19 5.83
N VAL A 44 13.65 -19.43 5.44
CA VAL A 44 12.74 -19.81 4.35
C VAL A 44 13.11 -19.08 3.06
N PRO A 45 12.80 -19.63 1.87
CA PRO A 45 13.00 -18.91 0.62
C PRO A 45 12.23 -17.60 0.57
N PHE A 46 12.78 -16.57 -0.07
CA PHE A 46 12.15 -15.27 -0.17
C PHE A 46 10.77 -15.36 -0.88
N PRO A 47 9.71 -14.73 -0.32
CA PRO A 47 8.34 -14.89 -0.80
C PRO A 47 8.06 -14.18 -2.13
N PHE A 48 9.03 -13.48 -2.70
CA PHE A 48 8.88 -12.74 -3.94
C PHE A 48 10.03 -12.95 -4.91
N LEU A 49 9.72 -12.79 -6.20
CA LEU A 49 10.71 -12.48 -7.23
C LEU A 49 10.78 -10.96 -7.42
N PRO A 50 11.91 -10.41 -7.92
CA PRO A 50 12.02 -8.97 -8.20
C PRO A 50 10.86 -8.42 -9.05
N ARG A 51 10.40 -9.18 -10.05
CA ARG A 51 9.28 -8.83 -10.93
C ARG A 51 7.94 -8.74 -10.20
N HIS A 52 7.71 -9.52 -9.11
CA HIS A 52 6.51 -9.38 -8.27
C HIS A 52 6.53 -8.04 -7.53
N LEU A 53 7.69 -7.65 -6.99
CA LEU A 53 7.84 -6.36 -6.32
C LEU A 53 7.73 -5.19 -7.30
N THR A 54 8.14 -5.38 -8.55
CA THR A 54 7.99 -4.36 -9.60
C THR A 54 6.52 -4.10 -9.91
N ILE A 55 5.73 -5.13 -10.19
CA ILE A 55 4.29 -4.95 -10.49
C ILE A 55 3.54 -4.33 -9.30
N ILE A 56 3.78 -4.83 -8.07
CA ILE A 56 3.16 -4.27 -6.86
C ILE A 56 3.55 -2.79 -6.72
N SER A 57 4.84 -2.48 -6.77
CA SER A 57 5.33 -1.11 -6.57
C SER A 57 4.85 -0.15 -7.66
N SER A 58 4.77 -0.58 -8.89
CA SER A 58 4.26 0.26 -9.99
C SER A 58 2.78 0.58 -9.81
N LEU A 59 1.96 -0.42 -9.47
CA LEU A 59 0.51 -0.25 -9.36
C LEU A 59 0.06 0.37 -8.03
N THR A 60 0.79 0.17 -6.93
CA THR A 60 0.36 0.67 -5.61
C THR A 60 1.11 1.91 -5.14
N ILE A 61 2.27 2.23 -5.76
CA ILE A 61 3.10 3.37 -5.35
C ILE A 61 3.43 4.25 -6.56
N GLY A 62 4.14 3.74 -7.56
CA GLY A 62 4.72 4.55 -8.64
C GLY A 62 3.69 5.38 -9.39
N ILE A 63 2.72 4.73 -10.03
CA ILE A 63 1.65 5.40 -10.77
C ILE A 63 0.76 6.23 -9.84
N PRO A 64 0.22 5.68 -8.72
CA PRO A 64 -0.62 6.47 -7.82
C PRO A 64 0.11 7.67 -7.19
N ALA A 65 1.38 7.52 -6.79
CA ALA A 65 2.15 8.61 -6.19
C ALA A 65 2.31 9.80 -7.14
N PHE A 66 2.53 9.53 -8.43
CA PHE A 66 2.59 10.57 -9.46
C PHE A 66 1.29 11.37 -9.51
N PHE A 67 0.14 10.70 -9.59
CA PHE A 67 -1.14 11.36 -9.64
C PHE A 67 -1.52 12.05 -8.33
N LEU A 68 -1.21 11.45 -7.19
CA LEU A 68 -1.44 12.07 -5.87
C LEU A 68 -0.56 13.30 -5.65
N ALA A 69 0.67 13.33 -6.21
CA ALA A 69 1.55 14.50 -6.16
C ALA A 69 1.01 15.68 -6.96
N LEU A 70 0.28 15.42 -8.06
CA LEU A 70 -0.35 16.45 -8.89
C LEU A 70 -1.70 16.94 -8.37
N ALA A 71 -2.31 16.20 -7.44
CA ALA A 71 -3.64 16.53 -6.93
C ALA A 71 -3.64 17.90 -6.21
N PRO A 72 -4.69 18.75 -6.42
CA PRO A 72 -4.84 19.98 -5.66
C PRO A 72 -5.00 19.65 -4.16
N ASN A 73 -4.30 20.38 -3.31
CA ASN A 73 -4.34 20.22 -1.87
C ASN A 73 -4.06 21.56 -1.19
N ASP A 74 -5.07 22.12 -0.54
CA ASP A 74 -5.01 23.43 0.10
C ASP A 74 -4.69 23.33 1.61
N CYS A 75 -4.38 22.14 2.10
CA CYS A 75 -4.12 21.91 3.52
C CYS A 75 -2.83 22.58 3.99
N ARG A 76 -2.89 23.21 5.16
CA ARG A 76 -1.74 23.85 5.79
C ARG A 76 -0.72 22.81 6.26
N ALA A 77 0.55 23.03 5.96
CA ALA A 77 1.63 22.22 6.50
C ALA A 77 1.67 22.31 8.03
N VAL A 78 1.62 21.17 8.70
CA VAL A 78 1.68 21.07 10.18
C VAL A 78 3.05 20.53 10.58
N PRO A 79 3.69 21.05 11.66
CA PRO A 79 4.94 20.49 12.20
C PRO A 79 4.80 19.01 12.60
N GLY A 80 5.94 18.26 12.64
CA GLY A 80 5.92 16.85 13.04
C GLY A 80 5.67 15.87 11.89
N PHE A 81 6.06 16.21 10.66
CA PHE A 81 5.95 15.40 9.46
C PHE A 81 6.43 13.95 9.65
N VAL A 82 7.67 13.78 10.15
CA VAL A 82 8.29 12.46 10.30
C VAL A 82 7.53 11.57 11.28
N GLU A 83 7.10 12.13 12.41
CA GLU A 83 6.33 11.41 13.43
C GLU A 83 4.99 10.92 12.87
N ARG A 84 4.27 11.76 12.12
CA ARG A 84 3.00 11.37 11.49
C ARG A 84 3.19 10.27 10.46
N VAL A 85 4.21 10.38 9.61
CA VAL A 85 4.52 9.35 8.61
C VAL A 85 4.86 8.03 9.28
N LEU A 86 5.74 8.02 10.29
CA LEU A 86 6.12 6.80 10.99
C LEU A 86 4.95 6.20 11.77
N ARG A 87 4.12 7.02 12.40
CA ARG A 87 2.96 6.58 13.16
C ARG A 87 1.94 5.82 12.30
N PHE A 88 1.82 6.15 11.03
CA PHE A 88 0.99 5.41 10.08
C PHE A 88 1.76 4.25 9.42
N ALA A 89 2.94 4.53 8.88
CA ALA A 89 3.67 3.60 8.03
C ALA A 89 4.20 2.37 8.77
N VAL A 90 4.60 2.52 10.05
CA VAL A 90 5.13 1.39 10.85
C VAL A 90 4.05 0.34 11.09
N PRO A 91 2.87 0.63 11.67
CA PRO A 91 1.84 -0.38 11.86
C PRO A 91 1.27 -0.90 10.53
N ALA A 92 1.12 -0.06 9.51
CA ALA A 92 0.64 -0.49 8.20
C ALA A 92 1.62 -1.45 7.53
N GLY A 93 2.91 -1.13 7.53
CA GLY A 93 3.96 -1.99 6.98
C GLY A 93 4.14 -3.29 7.77
N THR A 94 4.03 -3.24 9.09
CA THR A 94 4.08 -4.43 9.95
C THR A 94 2.93 -5.38 9.64
N LEU A 95 1.71 -4.87 9.55
CA LEU A 95 0.54 -5.67 9.23
C LEU A 95 0.63 -6.27 7.81
N ALA A 96 1.14 -5.49 6.84
CA ALA A 96 1.39 -5.99 5.49
C ALA A 96 2.42 -7.13 5.48
N ALA A 97 3.51 -7.01 6.23
CA ALA A 97 4.53 -8.05 6.34
C ALA A 97 3.97 -9.33 7.00
N VAL A 98 3.26 -9.19 8.12
CA VAL A 98 2.64 -10.33 8.84
C VAL A 98 1.62 -11.03 7.96
N ALA A 99 0.70 -10.30 7.31
CA ALA A 99 -0.30 -10.89 6.43
C ALA A 99 0.35 -11.63 5.26
N THR A 100 1.37 -11.05 4.65
CA THR A 100 2.11 -11.64 3.54
C THR A 100 2.83 -12.93 3.95
N MET A 101 3.54 -12.92 5.09
CA MET A 101 4.23 -14.11 5.60
C MET A 101 3.24 -15.21 6.02
N SER A 102 2.10 -14.84 6.58
CA SER A 102 1.03 -15.79 6.93
C SER A 102 0.46 -16.48 5.68
N ALA A 103 0.16 -15.72 4.63
CA ALA A 103 -0.33 -16.27 3.36
C ALA A 103 0.73 -17.14 2.67
N TYR A 104 1.98 -16.72 2.68
CA TYR A 104 3.11 -17.51 2.16
C TYR A 104 3.30 -18.81 2.93
N GLY A 105 3.27 -18.75 4.26
CA GLY A 105 3.38 -19.92 5.14
C GLY A 105 2.22 -20.90 4.95
N LEU A 106 1.00 -20.39 4.84
CA LEU A 106 -0.19 -21.20 4.54
C LEU A 106 -0.05 -21.95 3.20
N ALA A 107 0.42 -21.27 2.16
CA ALA A 107 0.63 -21.90 0.86
C ALA A 107 1.77 -22.95 0.92
N ARG A 108 2.85 -22.66 1.62
CA ARG A 108 4.01 -23.55 1.79
C ARG A 108 3.73 -24.78 2.65
N SER A 109 2.76 -24.72 3.55
CA SER A 109 2.37 -25.88 4.38
C SER A 109 1.60 -26.97 3.59
N GLN A 110 1.18 -26.66 2.37
CA GLN A 110 0.46 -27.61 1.52
C GLN A 110 1.42 -28.35 0.60
N ALA A 111 1.44 -29.69 0.67
CA ALA A 111 2.35 -30.53 -0.10
C ALA A 111 2.16 -30.43 -1.63
N ASN A 112 1.00 -30.01 -2.08
CA ASN A 112 0.62 -29.90 -3.50
C ASN A 112 0.81 -28.50 -4.07
N VAL A 113 1.47 -27.60 -3.35
CA VAL A 113 1.72 -26.21 -3.78
C VAL A 113 3.20 -26.00 -4.07
N SER A 114 3.47 -25.59 -5.29
CA SER A 114 4.84 -25.23 -5.71
C SER A 114 5.31 -23.91 -5.07
N GLN A 115 6.61 -23.69 -5.07
CA GLN A 115 7.18 -22.44 -4.58
C GLN A 115 6.71 -21.21 -5.39
N ALA A 116 6.49 -21.37 -6.70
CA ALA A 116 6.00 -20.31 -7.56
C ALA A 116 4.56 -19.91 -7.21
N GLU A 117 3.70 -20.89 -6.96
CA GLU A 117 2.32 -20.68 -6.49
C GLU A 117 2.28 -20.01 -5.11
N ALA A 118 3.14 -20.43 -4.18
CA ALA A 118 3.25 -19.82 -2.86
C ALA A 118 3.70 -18.33 -2.96
N ARG A 119 4.61 -18.01 -3.88
CA ARG A 119 5.02 -16.62 -4.15
C ARG A 119 3.88 -15.79 -4.74
N THR A 120 3.11 -16.36 -5.65
CA THR A 120 1.92 -15.68 -6.22
C THR A 120 0.88 -15.42 -5.13
N THR A 121 0.66 -16.38 -4.22
CA THR A 121 -0.21 -16.24 -3.06
C THR A 121 0.21 -15.05 -2.17
N ALA A 122 1.50 -14.96 -1.83
CA ALA A 122 2.08 -13.83 -1.11
C ALA A 122 1.90 -12.49 -1.85
N THR A 123 2.08 -12.51 -3.19
CA THR A 123 1.94 -11.35 -4.06
C THR A 123 0.50 -10.81 -4.05
N ILE A 124 -0.49 -11.69 -4.13
CA ILE A 124 -1.92 -11.32 -4.06
C ILE A 124 -2.24 -10.68 -2.71
N THR A 125 -1.81 -11.30 -1.61
CA THR A 125 -2.05 -10.78 -0.26
C THR A 125 -1.42 -9.40 -0.07
N LEU A 126 -0.14 -9.24 -0.43
CA LEU A 126 0.55 -7.95 -0.32
C LEU A 126 -0.10 -6.87 -1.19
N PHE A 127 -0.52 -7.22 -2.41
CA PHE A 127 -1.21 -6.29 -3.29
C PHE A 127 -2.51 -5.77 -2.68
N ILE A 128 -3.34 -6.65 -2.11
CA ILE A 128 -4.60 -6.26 -1.45
C ILE A 128 -4.34 -5.28 -0.30
N VAL A 129 -3.37 -5.59 0.57
CA VAL A 129 -3.04 -4.71 1.71
C VAL A 129 -2.46 -3.39 1.22
N ALA A 130 -1.55 -3.39 0.24
CA ALA A 130 -0.96 -2.18 -0.31
C ALA A 130 -1.98 -1.29 -1.04
N MET A 131 -2.96 -1.89 -1.74
CA MET A 131 -4.10 -1.16 -2.33
C MET A 131 -4.96 -0.52 -1.26
N TRP A 132 -5.18 -1.19 -0.13
CA TRP A 132 -5.94 -0.59 0.97
C TRP A 132 -5.19 0.56 1.65
N VAL A 133 -3.87 0.44 1.81
CA VAL A 133 -3.02 1.55 2.25
C VAL A 133 -3.16 2.76 1.31
N LEU A 134 -3.10 2.51 0.00
CA LEU A 134 -3.31 3.56 -1.01
C LEU A 134 -4.69 4.20 -0.87
N ALA A 135 -5.76 3.41 -0.72
CA ALA A 135 -7.12 3.89 -0.54
C ALA A 135 -7.30 4.77 0.72
N ILE A 136 -6.63 4.43 1.82
CA ILE A 136 -6.62 5.28 3.02
C ILE A 136 -5.93 6.63 2.75
N LEU A 137 -4.78 6.60 2.08
CA LEU A 137 -3.97 7.80 1.83
C LEU A 137 -4.54 8.70 0.71
N ALA A 138 -5.33 8.13 -0.19
CA ALA A 138 -6.01 8.87 -1.25
C ALA A 138 -7.27 9.62 -0.77
N ARG A 139 -7.71 9.41 0.47
CA ARG A 139 -8.88 10.12 1.04
C ARG A 139 -8.64 11.63 1.19
N PRO A 140 -9.67 12.50 0.99
CA PRO A 140 -11.04 12.18 0.57
C PRO A 140 -11.09 11.62 -0.85
N THR A 141 -11.97 10.64 -1.08
CA THR A 141 -12.11 9.96 -2.37
C THR A 141 -12.99 10.78 -3.32
N ASP A 142 -12.36 11.45 -4.26
CA ASP A 142 -13.02 12.02 -5.42
C ASP A 142 -13.23 10.94 -6.49
N PHE A 143 -14.18 11.16 -7.38
CA PHE A 143 -14.47 10.22 -8.51
C PHE A 143 -13.21 9.83 -9.30
N TRP A 144 -12.31 10.78 -9.50
CA TRP A 144 -11.02 10.58 -10.16
C TRP A 144 -10.09 9.61 -9.39
N ARG A 145 -9.97 9.77 -8.05
CA ARG A 145 -9.11 8.92 -7.21
C ARG A 145 -9.65 7.50 -7.14
N PHE A 146 -10.99 7.37 -7.02
CA PHE A 146 -11.66 6.07 -7.09
C PHE A 146 -11.43 5.39 -8.45
N GLY A 147 -11.49 6.15 -9.55
CA GLY A 147 -11.16 5.65 -10.89
C GLY A 147 -9.73 5.17 -11.00
N LEU A 148 -8.77 5.90 -10.44
CA LEU A 148 -7.37 5.51 -10.40
C LEU A 148 -7.16 4.19 -9.63
N GLU A 149 -7.70 4.07 -8.42
CA GLU A 149 -7.59 2.86 -7.59
C GLU A 149 -8.21 1.64 -8.29
N THR A 150 -9.42 1.80 -8.84
CA THR A 150 -10.10 0.73 -9.58
C THR A 150 -9.32 0.31 -10.81
N SER A 151 -8.71 1.26 -11.53
CA SER A 151 -7.85 0.96 -12.68
C SER A 151 -6.60 0.17 -12.28
N MET A 152 -5.95 0.52 -11.16
CA MET A 152 -4.76 -0.21 -10.65
C MET A 152 -5.14 -1.63 -10.21
N ALA A 153 -6.27 -1.78 -9.52
CA ALA A 153 -6.80 -3.10 -9.16
C ALA A 153 -7.15 -3.94 -10.41
N GLY A 154 -7.81 -3.33 -11.39
CA GLY A 154 -8.15 -3.96 -12.67
C GLY A 154 -6.91 -4.42 -13.44
N LEU A 155 -5.87 -3.60 -13.51
CA LEU A 155 -4.59 -3.94 -14.15
C LEU A 155 -3.90 -5.13 -13.45
N PHE A 156 -3.97 -5.21 -12.12
CA PHE A 156 -3.43 -6.36 -11.39
C PHE A 156 -4.23 -7.64 -11.67
N VAL A 157 -5.55 -7.55 -11.66
CA VAL A 157 -6.42 -8.70 -12.03
C VAL A 157 -6.15 -9.14 -13.48
N LEU A 158 -5.98 -8.18 -14.39
CA LEU A 158 -5.62 -8.48 -15.77
C LEU A 158 -4.27 -9.20 -15.85
N ALA A 159 -3.28 -8.77 -15.06
CA ALA A 159 -1.98 -9.44 -14.98
C ALA A 159 -2.08 -10.89 -14.48
N LEU A 160 -3.05 -11.20 -13.61
CA LEU A 160 -3.33 -12.57 -13.15
C LEU A 160 -4.07 -13.42 -14.17
N ILE A 161 -4.85 -12.82 -15.09
CA ILE A 161 -5.69 -13.55 -16.04
C ILE A 161 -4.96 -13.78 -17.36
N VAL A 162 -4.25 -12.77 -17.89
CA VAL A 162 -3.62 -12.83 -19.21
C VAL A 162 -2.41 -13.76 -19.19
N PRO A 163 -2.38 -14.83 -20.02
CA PRO A 163 -1.29 -15.84 -19.99
C PRO A 163 0.09 -15.25 -20.23
N TRP A 164 0.24 -14.32 -21.16
CA TRP A 164 1.50 -13.66 -21.46
C TRP A 164 2.03 -12.86 -20.25
N SER A 165 1.16 -12.11 -19.58
CA SER A 165 1.49 -11.36 -18.38
C SER A 165 1.87 -12.27 -17.20
N ARG A 166 1.12 -13.36 -17.02
CA ARG A 166 1.43 -14.38 -16.00
C ARG A 166 2.83 -14.97 -16.22
N HIS A 167 3.15 -15.32 -17.45
CA HIS A 167 4.49 -15.84 -17.78
C HIS A 167 5.59 -14.80 -17.53
N PHE A 168 5.37 -13.56 -17.96
CA PHE A 168 6.31 -12.46 -17.78
C PHE A 168 6.58 -12.17 -16.31
N PHE A 169 5.54 -12.08 -15.48
CA PHE A 169 5.67 -11.83 -14.03
C PHE A 169 5.88 -13.11 -13.21
N ALA A 170 5.86 -14.32 -13.80
CA ALA A 170 5.89 -15.62 -13.13
C ALA A 170 4.82 -15.76 -12.04
N LEU A 171 3.57 -15.50 -12.42
CA LEU A 171 2.41 -15.59 -11.56
C LEU A 171 1.73 -16.95 -11.78
N ASP A 172 2.08 -17.95 -10.99
CA ASP A 172 1.45 -19.27 -11.04
C ASP A 172 0.35 -19.36 -9.97
N MET A 173 -0.86 -19.61 -10.45
CA MET A 173 -2.04 -19.62 -9.56
C MET A 173 -2.08 -20.89 -8.73
N ALA A 174 -2.10 -20.74 -7.42
CA ALA A 174 -2.34 -21.83 -6.48
C ALA A 174 -3.77 -22.39 -6.60
N PRO A 175 -4.05 -23.59 -6.05
CA PRO A 175 -5.40 -24.13 -5.96
C PRO A 175 -6.39 -23.11 -5.37
N ARG A 176 -7.65 -23.16 -5.83
CA ARG A 176 -8.67 -22.16 -5.48
C ARG A 176 -8.82 -21.90 -3.98
N GLY A 177 -8.73 -22.95 -3.15
CA GLY A 177 -8.82 -22.80 -1.70
C GLY A 177 -7.70 -21.97 -1.10
N ILE A 178 -6.47 -22.10 -1.60
CA ILE A 178 -5.30 -21.38 -1.12
C ILE A 178 -5.33 -19.92 -1.62
N THR A 179 -5.71 -19.72 -2.88
CA THR A 179 -5.92 -18.37 -3.42
C THR A 179 -7.03 -17.63 -2.66
N ALA A 180 -8.14 -18.32 -2.33
CA ALA A 180 -9.19 -17.75 -1.49
C ALA A 180 -8.68 -17.41 -0.08
N GLY A 181 -7.83 -18.27 0.51
CA GLY A 181 -7.15 -18.00 1.78
C GLY A 181 -6.26 -16.76 1.73
N ALA A 182 -5.50 -16.58 0.65
CA ALA A 182 -4.68 -15.39 0.43
C ALA A 182 -5.52 -14.11 0.38
N VAL A 183 -6.63 -14.15 -0.35
CA VAL A 183 -7.58 -13.03 -0.44
C VAL A 183 -8.21 -12.74 0.92
N ALA A 184 -8.61 -13.78 1.66
CA ALA A 184 -9.19 -13.62 3.00
C ALA A 184 -8.21 -13.02 4.00
N ILE A 185 -6.94 -13.47 4.01
CA ILE A 185 -5.88 -12.89 4.86
C ILE A 185 -5.64 -11.43 4.48
N GLY A 186 -5.53 -11.12 3.19
CA GLY A 186 -5.36 -9.77 2.70
C GLY A 186 -6.53 -8.85 3.07
N ALA A 187 -7.77 -9.33 2.91
CA ALA A 187 -8.97 -8.60 3.29
C ALA A 187 -9.08 -8.38 4.81
N ALA A 188 -8.73 -9.39 5.63
CA ALA A 188 -8.69 -9.26 7.08
C ALA A 188 -7.65 -8.22 7.52
N ALA A 189 -6.46 -8.23 6.93
CA ALA A 189 -5.43 -7.22 7.19
C ALA A 189 -5.89 -5.82 6.76
N ALA A 190 -6.53 -5.68 5.62
CA ALA A 190 -7.12 -4.42 5.16
C ALA A 190 -8.20 -3.90 6.12
N ALA A 191 -9.06 -4.78 6.63
CA ALA A 191 -10.07 -4.44 7.63
C ALA A 191 -9.45 -3.99 8.96
N LEU A 192 -8.40 -4.67 9.42
CA LEU A 192 -7.66 -4.27 10.63
C LEU A 192 -6.99 -2.91 10.46
N LEU A 193 -6.41 -2.63 9.29
CA LEU A 193 -5.87 -1.30 8.96
C LEU A 193 -6.95 -0.21 9.02
N GLU A 194 -8.11 -0.47 8.44
CA GLU A 194 -9.24 0.46 8.46
C GLU A 194 -9.73 0.73 9.88
N LEU A 195 -9.87 -0.31 10.70
CA LEU A 195 -10.26 -0.18 12.11
C LEU A 195 -9.21 0.62 12.90
N GLY A 196 -7.93 0.30 12.73
CA GLY A 196 -6.84 1.02 13.35
C GLY A 196 -6.80 2.49 12.94
N TRP A 197 -7.02 2.79 11.67
CA TRP A 197 -7.09 4.14 11.16
C TRP A 197 -8.28 4.93 11.75
N ARG A 198 -9.45 4.31 11.84
CA ARG A 198 -10.65 4.93 12.44
C ARG A 198 -10.50 5.16 13.94
N ALA A 199 -9.96 4.17 14.66
CA ALA A 199 -9.82 4.22 16.12
C ALA A 199 -8.75 5.24 16.58
N SER A 200 -7.62 5.30 15.89
CA SER A 200 -6.47 6.11 16.33
C SER A 200 -6.47 7.54 15.77
N GLY A 201 -7.29 7.84 14.79
CA GLY A 201 -7.28 9.14 14.11
C GLY A 201 -5.90 9.48 13.52
N TRP A 202 -5.13 8.49 13.08
CA TRP A 202 -3.72 8.59 12.67
C TRP A 202 -3.39 9.72 11.72
N LEU A 203 -4.34 10.10 10.87
CA LEU A 203 -4.19 11.20 9.90
C LEU A 203 -5.04 12.44 10.25
N ARG A 204 -5.74 12.45 11.40
CA ARG A 204 -6.44 13.67 11.81
C ARG A 204 -5.41 14.69 12.26
N PRO A 205 -5.28 15.85 11.58
CA PRO A 205 -4.53 16.97 12.14
C PRO A 205 -5.19 17.31 13.48
N ARG A 206 -4.38 17.56 14.53
CA ARG A 206 -4.89 18.20 15.73
C ARG A 206 -5.59 19.48 15.27
N ARG A 207 -6.89 19.57 15.46
CA ARG A 207 -7.63 20.81 15.20
C ARG A 207 -7.02 21.89 16.09
N GLU A 208 -6.25 22.77 15.51
CA GLU A 208 -6.14 24.11 16.10
C GLU A 208 -7.51 24.76 15.95
N PRO A 209 -8.05 25.43 17.00
CA PRO A 209 -9.42 25.97 17.00
C PRO A 209 -9.73 26.93 15.85
N ASP A 210 -8.72 27.51 15.22
CA ASP A 210 -8.84 28.58 14.22
C ASP A 210 -8.36 28.17 12.81
N ALA A 211 -8.16 26.90 12.52
CA ALA A 211 -7.74 26.47 11.19
C ALA A 211 -8.95 26.17 10.28
N PRO A 212 -8.99 26.69 9.03
CA PRO A 212 -10.03 26.35 8.07
C PRO A 212 -10.04 24.83 7.85
N SER A 213 -11.24 24.24 7.87
CA SER A 213 -11.46 22.81 7.68
C SER A 213 -10.95 22.37 6.32
N CYS A 214 -9.95 21.43 6.32
CA CYS A 214 -9.63 20.68 5.12
C CYS A 214 -10.81 19.74 4.82
N GLY A 215 -11.63 20.10 3.83
CA GLY A 215 -12.69 19.27 3.28
C GLY A 215 -12.12 18.21 2.34
#